data_7b73321a4fbdfbfb994449a95c19f773
#
_entry.id   7b73321a4fbdfbfb994449a95c19f773
#
_cell.length_a   1.000
_cell.length_b   1.000
_cell.length_c   1.000
_cell.angle_alpha   90.00
_cell.angle_beta   90.00
_cell.angle_gamma   90.00
#
_symmetry.space_group_name_H-M   'P 1'
#
loop_
_entity.id
_entity.type
_entity.pdbx_description
1 polymer ?
#
loop_
_entity_poly.entity_id
_entity_poly.type
_entity_poly.pdbx_seq_one_letter_code
_entity_poly.pdbx_strand_id
1 'polypeptide(L)'
;MDLLGHYLQDRQQKIRKTTDGIRSEIYEQLDCGEEISDERLGQIIDEKIRQKQDIQLALEERESIHREIFAAIRGLDVLQELLEDDSITEIMVNGPDTIFVERGGKLMKWHKSFTSG
;
A
#
# COMPACT_ATOMS: atom_id res chain seq x y z
N MET A 1 -20.50 10.44 -27.71
CA MET A 1 -19.41 10.93 -26.87
C MET A 1 -19.78 10.82 -25.42
N ASP A 2 -19.01 10.13 -24.62
CA ASP A 2 -19.34 9.83 -23.25
C ASP A 2 -18.63 10.79 -22.31
N LEU A 3 -19.28 11.92 -22.00
CA LEU A 3 -18.72 12.94 -21.10
C LEU A 3 -18.59 12.43 -19.67
N LEU A 4 -19.52 11.59 -19.25
CA LEU A 4 -19.48 11.03 -17.91
C LEU A 4 -18.31 10.07 -17.73
N GLY A 5 -18.09 9.21 -18.73
CA GLY A 5 -16.95 8.29 -18.70
C GLY A 5 -15.62 9.02 -18.67
N HIS A 6 -15.52 10.11 -19.43
CA HIS A 6 -14.32 10.94 -19.45
C HIS A 6 -14.08 11.61 -18.08
N TYR A 7 -15.13 12.12 -17.46
CA TYR A 7 -15.04 12.71 -16.12
C TYR A 7 -14.59 11.68 -15.08
N LEU A 8 -15.17 10.48 -15.12
CA LEU A 8 -14.80 9.41 -14.17
C LEU A 8 -13.36 8.98 -14.34
N GLN A 9 -12.89 8.89 -15.57
CA GLN A 9 -11.51 8.53 -15.86
C GLN A 9 -10.53 9.57 -15.33
N ASP A 10 -10.84 10.87 -15.54
CA ASP A 10 -10.05 11.97 -15.00
C ASP A 10 -9.99 11.92 -13.49
N ARG A 11 -11.12 11.67 -12.84
CA ARG A 11 -11.20 11.60 -11.40
C ARG A 11 -10.37 10.44 -10.85
N GLN A 12 -10.43 9.29 -11.51
CA GLN A 12 -9.62 8.13 -11.10
C GLN A 12 -8.15 8.41 -11.20
N GLN A 13 -7.71 9.12 -12.24
CA GLN A 13 -6.32 9.50 -12.39
C GLN A 13 -5.86 10.46 -11.28
N LYS A 14 -6.72 11.41 -10.91
CA LYS A 14 -6.41 12.34 -9.83
C LYS A 14 -6.29 11.62 -8.49
N ILE A 15 -7.22 10.71 -8.23
CA ILE A 15 -7.18 9.89 -7.01
C ILE A 15 -5.90 9.06 -6.97
N ARG A 16 -5.53 8.46 -8.08
CA ARG A 16 -4.32 7.64 -8.16
C ARG A 16 -3.06 8.48 -7.91
N LYS A 17 -2.97 9.67 -8.50
CA LYS A 17 -1.84 10.57 -8.26
C LYS A 17 -1.77 10.99 -6.79
N THR A 18 -2.92 11.29 -6.20
CA THR A 18 -2.98 11.65 -4.79
C THR A 18 -2.52 10.48 -3.92
N THR A 19 -2.99 9.28 -4.21
CA THR A 19 -2.62 8.07 -3.49
C THR A 19 -1.11 7.82 -3.58
N ASP A 20 -0.56 7.89 -4.78
CA ASP A 20 0.87 7.67 -5.00
C ASP A 20 1.70 8.74 -4.29
N GLY A 21 1.26 9.99 -4.32
CA GLY A 21 1.94 11.08 -3.65
C GLY A 21 1.97 10.90 -2.14
N ILE A 22 0.85 10.53 -1.55
CA ILE A 22 0.76 10.27 -0.11
C ILE A 22 1.66 9.10 0.27
N ARG A 23 1.62 8.04 -0.50
CA ARG A 23 2.47 6.86 -0.25
C ARG A 23 3.94 7.22 -0.26
N SER A 24 4.37 8.00 -1.27
CA SER A 24 5.77 8.44 -1.37
C SER A 24 6.17 9.32 -0.19
N GLU A 25 5.30 10.24 0.22
CA GLU A 25 5.56 11.11 1.37
C GLU A 25 5.75 10.29 2.65
N ILE A 26 4.93 9.26 2.82
CA ILE A 26 5.04 8.41 4.00
C ILE A 26 6.34 7.61 3.98
N TYR A 27 6.73 7.07 2.83
CA TYR A 27 8.00 6.36 2.70
C TYR A 27 9.20 7.26 3.06
N GLU A 28 9.17 8.50 2.62
CA GLU A 28 10.24 9.44 2.94
C GLU A 28 10.29 9.77 4.43
N GLN A 29 9.12 9.80 5.06
CA GLN A 29 9.00 10.12 6.48
C GLN A 29 9.39 8.94 7.37
N LEU A 30 9.21 7.70 6.89
CA LEU A 30 9.55 6.51 7.64
C LEU A 30 11.02 6.17 7.45
N ASP A 31 11.80 6.25 8.50
CA ASP A 31 13.18 5.81 8.46
C ASP A 31 13.24 4.29 8.39
N CYS A 32 14.19 3.78 7.61
CA CYS A 32 14.43 2.35 7.50
C CYS A 32 14.78 1.78 8.86
N GLY A 33 13.96 0.87 9.36
CA GLY A 33 14.20 0.21 10.63
C GLY A 33 13.34 0.65 11.78
N GLU A 34 12.55 1.71 11.61
CA GLU A 34 11.57 2.07 12.63
C GLU A 34 10.34 1.19 12.54
N GLU A 35 10.00 0.57 13.65
CA GLU A 35 8.75 -0.17 13.73
C GLU A 35 7.63 0.79 14.09
N ILE A 36 6.67 0.92 13.19
CA ILE A 36 5.49 1.72 13.41
C ILE A 36 4.32 0.77 13.65
N SER A 37 3.55 1.03 14.70
CA SER A 37 2.34 0.27 14.97
C SER A 37 1.30 0.52 13.88
N ASP A 38 0.39 -0.42 13.71
CA ASP A 38 -0.69 -0.29 12.73
C ASP A 38 -1.55 0.93 13.03
N GLU A 39 -1.80 1.19 14.31
CA GLU A 39 -2.57 2.34 14.74
C GLU A 39 -1.88 3.65 14.35
N ARG A 40 -0.59 3.76 14.59
CA ARG A 40 0.18 4.95 14.24
C ARG A 40 0.22 5.16 12.72
N LEU A 41 0.44 4.10 11.98
CA LEU A 41 0.46 4.15 10.52
C LEU A 41 -0.89 4.63 9.99
N GLY A 42 -1.99 4.11 10.52
CA GLY A 42 -3.32 4.55 10.13
C GLY A 42 -3.54 6.02 10.38
N GLN A 43 -3.07 6.54 11.54
CA GLN A 43 -3.17 7.96 11.86
C GLN A 43 -2.39 8.82 10.87
N ILE A 44 -1.20 8.41 10.50
CA ILE A 44 -0.37 9.14 9.54
C ILE A 44 -1.06 9.20 8.18
N ILE A 45 -1.61 8.08 7.73
CA ILE A 45 -2.31 8.00 6.45
C ILE A 45 -3.53 8.93 6.45
N ASP A 46 -4.35 8.88 7.49
CA ASP A 46 -5.54 9.72 7.60
C ASP A 46 -5.18 11.21 7.61
N GLU A 47 -4.12 11.57 8.31
CA GLU A 47 -3.67 12.95 8.35
C GLU A 47 -3.21 13.43 6.98
N LYS A 48 -2.46 12.60 6.26
CA LYS A 48 -2.02 12.94 4.91
C LYS A 48 -3.18 13.10 3.95
N ILE A 49 -4.18 12.24 4.05
CA ILE A 49 -5.39 12.34 3.23
C ILE A 49 -6.11 13.65 3.51
N ARG A 50 -6.23 14.04 4.78
CA ARG A 50 -6.90 15.29 5.15
C ARG A 50 -6.16 16.52 4.66
N GLN A 51 -4.84 16.44 4.51
CA GLN A 51 -4.04 17.55 4.00
C GLN A 51 -4.22 17.78 2.50
N LYS A 52 -4.72 16.80 1.78
CA LYS A 52 -4.95 16.91 0.33
C LYS A 52 -6.32 17.53 0.06
N GLN A 53 -6.36 18.85 0.00
CA GLN A 53 -7.61 19.59 -0.17
C GLN A 53 -7.94 19.94 -1.61
N ASP A 54 -7.02 19.69 -2.52
CA ASP A 54 -7.19 19.97 -3.95
C ASP A 54 -8.15 18.97 -4.62
N ILE A 55 -8.54 17.92 -3.93
CA ILE A 55 -9.52 16.97 -4.40
C ILE A 55 -10.50 16.66 -3.27
N GLN A 56 -11.80 16.77 -3.58
CA GLN A 56 -12.83 16.38 -2.62
C GLN A 56 -13.06 14.86 -2.73
N LEU A 57 -12.88 14.17 -1.63
CA LEU A 57 -13.02 12.73 -1.56
C LEU A 57 -14.24 12.38 -0.73
N ALA A 58 -15.06 11.47 -1.25
CA ALA A 58 -16.13 10.85 -0.48
C ALA A 58 -15.53 9.93 0.59
N LEU A 59 -16.31 9.62 1.61
CA LEU A 59 -15.85 8.76 2.69
C LEU A 59 -15.36 7.41 2.16
N GLU A 60 -16.09 6.82 1.23
CA GLU A 60 -15.71 5.54 0.64
C GLU A 60 -14.38 5.63 -0.11
N GLU A 61 -14.14 6.76 -0.78
CA GLU A 61 -12.89 6.99 -1.49
C GLU A 61 -11.73 7.13 -0.52
N ARG A 62 -11.94 7.84 0.59
CA ARG A 62 -10.92 7.97 1.63
C ARG A 62 -10.56 6.63 2.24
N GLU A 63 -11.56 5.82 2.54
CA GLU A 63 -11.34 4.49 3.10
C GLU A 63 -10.58 3.59 2.13
N SER A 64 -10.92 3.67 0.86
CA SER A 64 -10.23 2.90 -0.17
C SER A 64 -8.77 3.30 -0.30
N ILE A 65 -8.49 4.61 -0.32
CA ILE A 65 -7.12 5.12 -0.37
C ILE A 65 -6.35 4.70 0.87
N HIS A 66 -6.94 4.85 2.03
CA HIS A 66 -6.31 4.45 3.29
C HIS A 66 -5.90 2.98 3.26
N ARG A 67 -6.82 2.12 2.86
CA ARG A 67 -6.59 0.68 2.80
C ARG A 67 -5.48 0.33 1.82
N GLU A 68 -5.50 0.96 0.65
CA GLU A 68 -4.50 0.72 -0.38
C GLU A 68 -3.11 1.13 0.08
N ILE A 69 -2.99 2.32 0.67
CA ILE A 69 -1.70 2.81 1.16
C ILE A 69 -1.19 1.94 2.32
N PHE A 70 -2.07 1.61 3.24
CA PHE A 70 -1.72 0.75 4.38
C PHE A 70 -1.17 -0.59 3.90
N ALA A 71 -1.89 -1.24 2.97
CA ALA A 71 -1.46 -2.53 2.43
C ALA A 71 -0.13 -2.41 1.68
N ALA A 72 0.06 -1.34 0.93
CA ALA A 72 1.30 -1.13 0.18
C ALA A 72 2.50 -0.96 1.11
N ILE A 73 2.34 -0.18 2.19
CA ILE A 73 3.43 0.06 3.13
C ILE A 73 3.76 -1.22 3.91
N ARG A 74 2.75 -1.93 4.39
CA ARG A 74 2.97 -3.19 5.09
C ARG A 74 3.53 -4.26 4.16
N GLY A 75 3.13 -4.24 2.90
CA GLY A 75 3.67 -5.15 1.90
C GLY A 75 5.17 -4.96 1.69
N LEU A 76 5.65 -3.72 1.72
CA LEU A 76 7.09 -3.46 1.61
C LEU A 76 7.87 -3.97 2.81
N ASP A 77 7.30 -3.85 4.02
CA ASP A 77 7.93 -4.41 5.21
C ASP A 77 8.13 -5.91 5.07
N VAL A 78 7.11 -6.61 4.57
CA VAL A 78 7.18 -8.04 4.35
C VAL A 78 8.19 -8.38 3.26
N LEU A 79 8.21 -7.63 2.16
CA LEU A 79 9.16 -7.85 1.08
C LEU A 79 10.60 -7.67 1.57
N GLN A 80 10.85 -6.67 2.40
CA GLN A 80 12.18 -6.45 2.96
C GLN A 80 12.60 -7.63 3.85
N GLU A 81 11.70 -8.11 4.67
CA GLU A 81 11.95 -9.28 5.51
C GLU A 81 12.29 -10.51 4.65
N LEU A 82 11.54 -10.71 3.56
CA LEU A 82 11.77 -11.82 2.65
C LEU A 82 13.10 -11.69 1.91
N LEU A 83 13.47 -10.46 1.54
CA LEU A 83 14.75 -10.22 0.85
C LEU A 83 15.95 -10.48 1.75
N GLU A 84 15.80 -10.35 3.05
CA GLU A 84 16.85 -10.63 4.02
C GLU A 84 17.02 -12.12 4.29
N ASP A 85 16.08 -12.95 3.84
CA ASP A 85 16.13 -14.40 4.05
C ASP A 85 16.87 -15.06 2.91
N ASP A 86 18.08 -15.56 3.21
CA ASP A 86 18.96 -16.20 2.22
C ASP A 86 18.39 -17.50 1.66
N SER A 87 17.42 -18.11 2.34
CA SER A 87 16.83 -19.36 1.86
C SER A 87 15.79 -19.13 0.77
N ILE A 88 15.36 -17.89 0.57
CA ILE A 88 14.39 -17.54 -0.46
C ILE A 88 15.14 -17.19 -1.75
N THR A 89 14.83 -17.91 -2.83
CA THR A 89 15.47 -17.72 -4.12
C THR A 89 14.67 -16.82 -5.05
N GLU A 90 13.36 -16.77 -4.88
CA GLU A 90 12.51 -15.96 -5.72
C GLU A 90 11.27 -15.49 -4.96
N ILE A 91 10.85 -14.27 -5.24
CA ILE A 91 9.65 -13.69 -4.65
C ILE A 91 8.74 -13.21 -5.78
N MET A 92 7.49 -13.66 -5.77
CA MET A 92 6.48 -13.22 -6.73
C MET A 92 5.33 -12.53 -6.00
N VAL A 93 5.02 -11.32 -6.40
CA VAL A 93 3.94 -10.53 -5.80
C VAL A 93 2.76 -10.51 -6.75
N ASN A 94 1.65 -11.09 -6.32
CA ASN A 94 0.39 -11.12 -7.06
C ASN A 94 -0.64 -10.31 -6.29
N GLY A 95 -0.59 -8.99 -6.44
CA GLY A 95 -1.50 -8.11 -5.72
C GLY A 95 -1.02 -7.81 -4.30
N PRO A 96 -1.76 -6.97 -3.57
CA PRO A 96 -1.31 -6.47 -2.27
C PRO A 96 -1.31 -7.54 -1.17
N ASP A 97 -2.11 -8.58 -1.30
CA ASP A 97 -2.29 -9.57 -0.24
C ASP A 97 -1.71 -10.94 -0.57
N THR A 98 -1.18 -11.11 -1.80
CA THR A 98 -0.76 -12.42 -2.26
C THR A 98 0.71 -12.38 -2.64
N ILE A 99 1.53 -13.08 -1.87
CA ILE A 99 2.95 -13.19 -2.12
C ILE A 99 3.31 -14.67 -2.15
N PHE A 100 4.00 -15.07 -3.22
CA PHE A 100 4.56 -16.40 -3.34
C PHE A 100 6.07 -16.33 -3.20
N VAL A 101 6.64 -17.27 -2.49
CA VAL A 101 8.09 -17.37 -2.35
C VAL A 101 8.56 -18.75 -2.77
N GLU A 102 9.72 -18.79 -3.41
CA GLU A 102 10.39 -20.04 -3.73
C GLU A 102 11.51 -20.26 -2.73
N ARG A 103 11.46 -21.41 -2.06
CA ARG A 103 12.45 -21.79 -1.06
C ARG A 103 12.81 -23.25 -1.28
N GLY A 104 14.09 -23.51 -1.54
CA GLY A 104 14.56 -24.86 -1.76
C GLY A 104 13.91 -25.56 -2.94
N GLY A 105 13.58 -24.82 -3.99
CA GLY A 105 12.93 -25.36 -5.18
C GLY A 105 11.44 -25.56 -5.04
N LYS A 106 10.83 -25.15 -3.94
CA LYS A 106 9.39 -25.27 -3.71
C LYS A 106 8.74 -23.91 -3.67
N LEU A 107 7.67 -23.75 -4.44
CA LEU A 107 6.87 -22.54 -4.43
C LEU A 107 5.83 -22.62 -3.32
N MET A 108 5.82 -21.60 -2.46
CA MET A 108 4.89 -21.53 -1.34
C MET A 108 4.24 -20.18 -1.28
N LYS A 109 2.97 -20.17 -0.86
CA LYS A 109 2.28 -18.91 -0.60
C LYS A 109 2.69 -18.37 0.78
N TRP A 110 3.11 -17.11 0.82
CA TRP A 110 3.44 -16.46 2.08
C TRP A 110 2.17 -16.13 2.84
N HIS A 111 2.10 -16.54 4.10
CA HIS A 111 0.89 -16.42 4.90
C HIS A 111 0.99 -15.42 6.04
N LYS A 112 1.96 -14.53 6.02
CA LYS A 112 2.04 -13.53 7.06
C LYS A 112 0.87 -12.57 6.93
N SER A 113 0.01 -12.51 7.94
CA SER A 113 -1.14 -11.62 7.92
C SER A 113 -0.71 -10.19 8.18
N PHE A 114 -1.16 -9.28 7.32
CA PHE A 114 -0.92 -7.85 7.51
C PHE A 114 -1.83 -7.26 8.56
N THR A 115 -2.92 -7.93 8.83
CA THR A 115 -3.80 -7.59 9.93
C THR A 115 -3.56 -8.60 11.01
N SER A 116 -2.97 -8.16 12.09
CA SER A 116 -2.88 -8.97 13.27
C SER A 116 -4.29 -9.18 13.77
N GLY A 117 -4.87 -10.21 13.31
CA GLY A 117 -6.22 -10.54 13.74
C GLY A 117 -6.14 -11.52 14.86
#